data_047b7dc2c4b9f20e37fcb9cf332aae1c
#
_entry.id   047b7dc2c4b9f20e37fcb9cf332aae1c
#
_cell.length_a   1.000
_cell.length_b   1.000
_cell.length_c   1.000
_cell.angle_alpha   90.00
_cell.angle_beta   90.00
_cell.angle_gamma   90.00
#
_symmetry.space_group_name_H-M   'P 1'
#
loop_
_entity.id
_entity.type
_entity.pdbx_description
1 polymer ?
#
loop_
_entity_poly.entity_id
_entity_poly.type
_entity_poly.pdbx_seq_one_letter_code
_entity_poly.pdbx_strand_id
1 'polypeptide(L)'
;MAGSATHLFLYDGAVFKAEADVMIPKRGSILLARHMAVRPADVVLDLGTGVGFLGILAARTARRVVATDVVPASVECARANAILNGVAHKMDFRLGDLYAPVSGMTFDLILANPPQMPTPPGRDDLKDPRLLADDGGPTGWATLDRILRDAPEHLRPGGRLLFTCFAFLGVRRALAKVEAAGLQGWIVGRELHPFPRIGLERFDLIRSLDDEGTIREEHGRLFVERLVVGAAAP
;
A
#
# COMPACT_ATOMS: atom_id res chain seq x y z
N MET A 1 -9.51 -7.74 32.24
CA MET A 1 -9.03 -6.97 31.07
C MET A 1 -8.23 -7.95 30.22
N ALA A 2 -8.77 -8.39 29.10
CA ALA A 2 -8.03 -9.22 28.15
C ALA A 2 -6.93 -8.33 27.56
N GLY A 3 -5.66 -8.69 27.78
CA GLY A 3 -4.54 -7.98 27.22
C GLY A 3 -4.62 -8.03 25.69
N SER A 4 -4.65 -6.87 25.04
CA SER A 4 -4.57 -6.76 23.59
C SER A 4 -3.27 -7.44 23.11
N ALA A 5 -3.39 -8.42 22.22
CA ALA A 5 -2.22 -9.11 21.68
C ALA A 5 -1.38 -8.12 20.90
N THR A 6 -0.13 -7.93 21.33
CA THR A 6 0.85 -7.10 20.64
C THR A 6 1.75 -8.00 19.81
N HIS A 7 1.89 -7.68 18.53
CA HIS A 7 2.82 -8.35 17.62
C HIS A 7 4.10 -7.51 17.46
N LEU A 8 5.25 -8.15 17.62
CA LEU A 8 6.55 -7.56 17.32
C LEU A 8 7.15 -8.25 16.10
N PHE A 9 7.70 -7.48 15.19
CA PHE A 9 8.45 -8.03 14.06
C PHE A 9 9.63 -7.12 13.71
N LEU A 10 10.64 -7.73 13.09
CA LEU A 10 11.84 -7.04 12.63
C LEU A 10 11.93 -7.12 11.11
N TYR A 11 12.37 -6.03 10.51
CA TYR A 11 12.68 -5.97 9.09
C TYR A 11 13.81 -5.00 8.83
N ASP A 12 14.88 -5.46 8.19
CA ASP A 12 16.04 -4.63 7.81
C ASP A 12 16.59 -3.78 8.97
N GLY A 13 16.73 -4.37 10.16
CA GLY A 13 17.21 -3.70 11.36
C GLY A 13 16.22 -2.70 12.00
N ALA A 14 15.00 -2.55 11.48
CA ALA A 14 13.93 -1.81 12.12
C ALA A 14 13.01 -2.72 12.93
N VAL A 15 12.51 -2.21 14.06
CA VAL A 15 11.60 -2.93 14.97
C VAL A 15 10.21 -2.31 14.86
N PHE A 16 9.20 -3.14 14.67
CA PHE A 16 7.82 -2.70 14.56
C PHE A 16 6.96 -3.41 15.60
N LYS A 17 6.12 -2.61 16.24
CA LYS A 17 5.04 -3.07 17.12
C LYS A 17 3.71 -2.86 16.42
N ALA A 18 2.85 -3.87 16.40
CA ALA A 18 1.47 -3.75 15.96
C ALA A 18 0.52 -4.16 17.07
N GLU A 19 -0.49 -3.36 17.34
CA GLU A 19 -1.60 -3.70 18.23
C GLU A 19 -2.67 -4.48 17.46
N ALA A 20 -3.59 -5.14 18.16
CA ALA A 20 -4.53 -6.10 17.58
C ALA A 20 -5.36 -5.56 16.41
N ASP A 21 -5.63 -4.25 16.40
CA ASP A 21 -6.48 -3.60 15.40
C ASP A 21 -5.70 -2.92 14.28
N VAL A 22 -4.36 -3.01 14.29
CA VAL A 22 -3.50 -2.43 13.25
C VAL A 22 -2.92 -3.54 12.38
N MET A 23 -3.07 -3.39 11.08
CA MET A 23 -2.61 -4.37 10.11
C MET A 23 -1.08 -4.44 10.08
N ILE A 24 -0.50 -5.63 10.31
CA ILE A 24 0.92 -5.88 10.08
C ILE A 24 1.24 -5.86 8.58
N PRO A 25 2.46 -5.44 8.18
CA PRO A 25 2.84 -5.43 6.77
C PRO A 25 2.78 -6.84 6.17
N LYS A 26 2.08 -6.93 5.07
CA LYS A 26 1.97 -8.16 4.26
C LYS A 26 3.04 -8.15 3.16
N ARG A 27 3.07 -9.22 2.36
CA ARG A 27 4.02 -9.39 1.25
C ARG A 27 4.10 -8.18 0.31
N GLY A 28 2.97 -7.50 0.05
CA GLY A 28 2.95 -6.29 -0.79
C GLY A 28 3.80 -5.16 -0.22
N SER A 29 3.68 -4.88 1.08
CA SER A 29 4.52 -3.86 1.74
C SER A 29 6.00 -4.23 1.69
N ILE A 30 6.34 -5.51 1.88
CA ILE A 30 7.73 -6.00 1.81
C ILE A 30 8.28 -5.87 0.38
N LEU A 31 7.48 -6.26 -0.63
CA LEU A 31 7.88 -6.12 -2.02
C LEU A 31 8.10 -4.65 -2.38
N LEU A 32 7.19 -3.76 -1.98
CA LEU A 32 7.34 -2.32 -2.23
C LEU A 32 8.58 -1.75 -1.52
N ALA A 33 8.84 -2.15 -0.27
CA ALA A 33 10.04 -1.72 0.47
C ALA A 33 11.35 -2.08 -0.23
N ARG A 34 11.42 -3.25 -0.86
CA ARG A 34 12.60 -3.69 -1.63
C ARG A 34 12.85 -2.86 -2.90
N HIS A 35 11.83 -2.18 -3.41
CA HIS A 35 11.88 -1.45 -4.68
C HIS A 35 11.74 0.07 -4.55
N MET A 36 11.50 0.60 -3.36
CA MET A 36 11.24 2.02 -3.12
C MET A 36 12.51 2.91 -3.14
N ALA A 37 13.39 2.79 -4.08
CA ALA A 37 14.64 3.54 -4.19
C ALA A 37 14.54 5.00 -3.68
N VAL A 38 14.68 5.22 -2.37
CA VAL A 38 14.56 6.52 -1.70
C VAL A 38 15.88 7.29 -1.81
N ARG A 39 15.81 8.58 -2.16
CA ARG A 39 16.97 9.48 -2.25
C ARG A 39 17.09 10.34 -1.00
N PRO A 40 18.29 10.78 -0.59
CA PRO A 40 18.47 11.61 0.60
C PRO A 40 17.72 12.95 0.58
N ALA A 41 17.47 13.52 -0.60
CA ALA A 41 16.74 14.78 -0.77
C ALA A 41 15.21 14.60 -0.83
N ASP A 42 14.71 13.36 -0.97
CA ASP A 42 13.29 13.10 -1.19
C ASP A 42 12.43 13.57 -0.01
N VAL A 43 11.34 14.23 -0.34
CA VAL A 43 10.18 14.39 0.53
C VAL A 43 9.19 13.31 0.12
N VAL A 44 8.91 12.39 1.04
CA VAL A 44 8.13 11.17 0.77
C VAL A 44 6.74 11.29 1.37
N LEU A 45 5.73 10.79 0.66
CA LEU A 45 4.39 10.54 1.19
C LEU A 45 4.16 9.04 1.29
N ASP A 46 3.74 8.56 2.47
CA ASP A 46 3.30 7.18 2.72
C ASP A 46 1.77 7.18 2.91
N LEU A 47 1.04 6.75 1.87
CA LEU A 47 -0.42 6.68 1.85
C LEU A 47 -0.93 5.38 2.46
N GLY A 48 -1.74 5.47 3.52
CA GLY A 48 -2.22 4.30 4.25
C GLY A 48 -1.09 3.64 5.03
N THR A 49 -0.44 4.40 5.90
CA THR A 49 0.83 4.04 6.55
C THR A 49 0.75 2.82 7.46
N GLY A 50 -0.45 2.48 7.99
CA GLY A 50 -0.63 1.36 8.92
C GLY A 50 0.29 1.45 10.14
N VAL A 51 1.16 0.47 10.33
CA VAL A 51 2.17 0.48 11.40
C VAL A 51 3.36 1.41 11.13
N GLY A 52 3.35 2.17 10.04
CA GLY A 52 4.45 3.05 9.65
C GLY A 52 5.55 2.35 8.83
N PHE A 53 5.32 1.15 8.33
CA PHE A 53 6.35 0.29 7.78
C PHE A 53 7.13 0.95 6.63
N LEU A 54 6.45 1.40 5.58
CA LEU A 54 7.11 2.03 4.42
C LEU A 54 7.70 3.39 4.78
N GLY A 55 6.92 4.21 5.49
CA GLY A 55 7.35 5.56 5.90
C GLY A 55 8.58 5.55 6.80
N ILE A 56 8.67 4.64 7.78
CA ILE A 56 9.81 4.52 8.68
C ILE A 56 11.06 4.05 7.93
N LEU A 57 10.93 3.06 7.06
CA LEU A 57 12.05 2.61 6.23
C LEU A 57 12.52 3.73 5.28
N ALA A 58 11.60 4.47 4.69
CA ALA A 58 11.92 5.62 3.84
C ALA A 58 12.62 6.74 4.65
N ALA A 59 12.18 7.03 5.88
CA ALA A 59 12.73 8.08 6.73
C ALA A 59 14.20 7.86 7.12
N ARG A 60 14.71 6.63 7.03
CA ARG A 60 16.14 6.34 7.26
C ARG A 60 17.03 7.07 6.25
N THR A 61 16.53 7.24 5.02
CA THR A 61 17.26 7.89 3.92
C THR A 61 16.67 9.26 3.58
N ALA A 62 15.36 9.37 3.45
CA ALA A 62 14.66 10.57 3.02
C ALA A 62 14.97 11.81 3.88
N ARG A 63 14.81 12.98 3.29
CA ARG A 63 14.87 14.27 4.01
C ARG A 63 13.70 14.41 4.97
N ARG A 64 12.49 14.06 4.54
CA ARG A 64 11.24 14.14 5.32
C ARG A 64 10.24 13.10 4.80
N VAL A 65 9.40 12.60 5.70
CA VAL A 65 8.26 11.74 5.36
C VAL A 65 6.99 12.35 5.93
N VAL A 66 5.93 12.37 5.13
CA VAL A 66 4.57 12.58 5.60
C VAL A 66 3.86 11.23 5.51
N ALA A 67 3.21 10.80 6.57
CA ALA A 67 2.51 9.54 6.64
C ALA A 67 1.02 9.79 6.93
N THR A 68 0.13 9.26 6.10
CA THR A 68 -1.31 9.44 6.26
C THR A 68 -2.02 8.10 6.47
N ASP A 69 -3.06 8.10 7.28
CA ASP A 69 -3.96 6.96 7.42
C ASP A 69 -5.36 7.44 7.82
N VAL A 70 -6.39 6.72 7.41
CA VAL A 70 -7.79 7.01 7.78
C VAL A 70 -8.15 6.44 9.15
N VAL A 71 -7.35 5.50 9.67
CA VAL A 71 -7.55 4.83 10.95
C VAL A 71 -6.72 5.52 12.03
N PRO A 72 -7.33 6.13 13.08
CA PRO A 72 -6.58 6.80 14.15
C PRO A 72 -5.54 5.89 14.83
N ALA A 73 -5.90 4.64 15.11
CA ALA A 73 -4.99 3.66 15.73
C ALA A 73 -3.74 3.39 14.88
N SER A 74 -3.86 3.39 13.53
CA SER A 74 -2.72 3.27 12.62
C SER A 74 -1.78 4.47 12.74
N VAL A 75 -2.31 5.69 12.78
CA VAL A 75 -1.52 6.92 12.94
C VAL A 75 -0.71 6.91 14.24
N GLU A 76 -1.35 6.55 15.35
CA GLU A 76 -0.68 6.46 16.65
C GLU A 76 0.36 5.33 16.70
N CYS A 77 0.03 4.17 16.14
CA CYS A 77 0.95 3.04 16.02
C CYS A 77 2.19 3.41 15.18
N ALA A 78 1.99 4.06 14.03
CA ALA A 78 3.09 4.51 13.17
C ALA A 78 3.98 5.54 13.89
N ARG A 79 3.39 6.47 14.65
CA ARG A 79 4.12 7.44 15.47
C ARG A 79 4.98 6.75 16.54
N ALA A 80 4.41 5.80 17.27
CA ALA A 80 5.12 5.04 18.29
C ALA A 80 6.29 4.24 17.67
N ASN A 81 6.07 3.61 16.52
CA ASN A 81 7.11 2.88 15.79
C ASN A 81 8.21 3.81 15.25
N ALA A 82 7.88 5.01 14.81
CA ALA A 82 8.88 5.99 14.38
C ALA A 82 9.80 6.44 15.54
N ILE A 83 9.23 6.60 16.74
CA ILE A 83 10.02 6.88 17.96
C ILE A 83 10.94 5.69 18.27
N LEU A 84 10.38 4.46 18.25
CA LEU A 84 11.12 3.24 18.52
C LEU A 84 12.32 3.06 17.58
N ASN A 85 12.20 3.52 16.33
CA ASN A 85 13.25 3.44 15.31
C ASN A 85 14.12 4.72 15.19
N GLY A 86 13.93 5.72 16.04
CA GLY A 86 14.74 6.95 16.08
C GLY A 86 14.52 7.91 14.89
N VAL A 87 13.45 7.72 14.09
CA VAL A 87 13.20 8.53 12.88
C VAL A 87 12.03 9.51 13.03
N ALA A 88 11.38 9.59 14.20
CA ALA A 88 10.22 10.43 14.42
C ALA A 88 10.45 11.92 14.09
N HIS A 89 11.68 12.40 14.26
CA HIS A 89 12.08 13.79 13.96
C HIS A 89 12.01 14.15 12.47
N LYS A 90 11.97 13.16 11.58
CA LYS A 90 11.79 13.33 10.12
C LYS A 90 10.37 13.10 9.65
N MET A 91 9.46 12.65 10.52
CA MET A 91 8.13 12.19 10.12
C MET A 91 7.02 13.09 10.63
N ASP A 92 6.03 13.34 9.76
CA ASP A 92 4.79 14.05 10.05
C ASP A 92 3.62 13.08 9.84
N PHE A 93 2.79 12.88 10.85
CA PHE A 93 1.70 11.92 10.84
C PHE A 93 0.36 12.63 10.80
N ARG A 94 -0.48 12.31 9.84
CA ARG A 94 -1.75 12.97 9.60
C ARG A 94 -2.90 11.98 9.47
N LEU A 95 -3.96 12.23 10.23
CA LEU A 95 -5.21 11.47 10.11
C LEU A 95 -6.03 12.03 8.95
N GLY A 96 -6.48 11.16 8.07
CA GLY A 96 -7.41 11.50 6.99
C GLY A 96 -7.31 10.55 5.81
N ASP A 97 -8.21 10.75 4.86
CA ASP A 97 -8.37 9.87 3.71
C ASP A 97 -7.45 10.29 2.56
N LEU A 98 -6.55 9.40 2.17
CA LEU A 98 -5.59 9.53 1.09
C LEU A 98 -4.85 10.88 1.11
N TYR A 99 -5.07 11.73 0.09
CA TYR A 99 -4.42 13.01 -0.07
C TYR A 99 -5.09 14.16 0.70
N ALA A 100 -6.30 13.99 1.22
CA ALA A 100 -7.03 15.07 1.88
C ALA A 100 -6.23 15.79 2.98
N PRO A 101 -5.49 15.09 3.88
CA PRO A 101 -4.70 15.77 4.91
C PRO A 101 -3.41 16.42 4.39
N VAL A 102 -3.07 16.25 3.12
CA VAL A 102 -1.86 16.81 2.48
C VAL A 102 -2.19 17.70 1.27
N SER A 103 -3.42 18.22 1.21
CA SER A 103 -3.85 19.15 0.16
C SER A 103 -2.83 20.29 -0.04
N GLY A 104 -2.49 20.58 -1.30
CA GLY A 104 -1.52 21.61 -1.66
C GLY A 104 -0.04 21.23 -1.41
N MET A 105 0.25 20.02 -0.92
CA MET A 105 1.63 19.52 -0.78
C MET A 105 2.03 18.68 -1.98
N THR A 106 3.34 18.74 -2.32
CA THR A 106 3.93 17.93 -3.40
C THR A 106 5.14 17.15 -2.90
N PHE A 107 5.37 15.99 -3.50
CA PHE A 107 6.32 14.99 -3.05
C PHE A 107 7.25 14.51 -4.18
N ASP A 108 8.46 14.12 -3.82
CA ASP A 108 9.42 13.50 -4.72
C ASP A 108 9.14 11.99 -4.89
N LEU A 109 8.55 11.37 -3.86
CA LEU A 109 8.14 9.98 -3.88
C LEU A 109 6.81 9.81 -3.11
N ILE A 110 5.85 9.15 -3.74
CA ILE A 110 4.62 8.70 -3.09
C ILE A 110 4.66 7.17 -3.05
N LEU A 111 4.40 6.60 -1.87
CA LEU A 111 4.33 5.16 -1.64
C LEU A 111 2.89 4.78 -1.29
N ALA A 112 2.37 3.71 -1.90
CA ALA A 112 1.03 3.23 -1.61
C ALA A 112 0.94 1.70 -1.70
N ASN A 113 0.49 1.08 -0.61
CA ASN A 113 0.07 -0.32 -0.61
C ASN A 113 -1.39 -0.43 -0.17
N PRO A 114 -2.34 0.07 -0.99
CA PRO A 114 -3.74 0.21 -0.60
C PRO A 114 -4.49 -1.12 -0.59
N PRO A 115 -5.72 -1.15 -0.01
CA PRO A 115 -6.67 -2.23 -0.17
C PRO A 115 -6.94 -2.54 -1.64
N GLN A 116 -6.93 -3.83 -2.01
CA GLN A 116 -7.03 -4.25 -3.42
C GLN A 116 -7.82 -5.55 -3.62
N MET A 117 -8.27 -6.18 -2.54
CA MET A 117 -8.99 -7.44 -2.68
C MET A 117 -10.41 -7.14 -3.16
N PRO A 118 -10.84 -7.72 -4.30
CA PRO A 118 -12.22 -7.59 -4.77
C PRO A 118 -13.20 -8.06 -3.70
N THR A 119 -14.25 -7.28 -3.47
CA THR A 119 -15.24 -7.56 -2.44
C THR A 119 -16.62 -7.64 -3.07
N PRO A 120 -17.36 -8.75 -2.90
CA PRO A 120 -18.72 -8.87 -3.39
C PRO A 120 -19.61 -7.76 -2.81
N PRO A 121 -20.59 -7.24 -3.58
CA PRO A 121 -21.55 -6.27 -3.05
C PRO A 121 -22.39 -6.87 -1.92
N GLY A 122 -22.84 -6.03 -0.97
CA GLY A 122 -23.74 -6.43 0.11
C GLY A 122 -23.06 -7.06 1.34
N ARG A 123 -21.75 -6.90 1.51
CA ARG A 123 -21.08 -7.32 2.74
C ARG A 123 -21.19 -6.23 3.81
N ASP A 124 -21.90 -6.57 4.89
CA ASP A 124 -22.07 -5.69 6.07
C ASP A 124 -20.92 -5.80 7.10
N ASP A 125 -20.00 -6.74 6.89
CA ASP A 125 -18.86 -7.03 7.77
C ASP A 125 -17.67 -6.07 7.58
N LEU A 126 -17.74 -5.16 6.61
CA LEU A 126 -16.74 -4.10 6.36
C LEU A 126 -16.60 -3.06 7.50
N LYS A 127 -17.35 -3.24 8.59
CA LYS A 127 -17.17 -2.43 9.82
C LYS A 127 -15.91 -2.83 10.61
N ASP A 128 -15.34 -4.02 10.36
CA ASP A 128 -14.06 -4.42 10.96
C ASP A 128 -12.91 -3.68 10.24
N PRO A 129 -12.09 -2.87 10.94
CA PRO A 129 -10.96 -2.14 10.35
C PRO A 129 -9.98 -3.05 9.60
N ARG A 130 -9.86 -4.32 10.02
CA ARG A 130 -8.99 -5.30 9.38
C ARG A 130 -9.50 -5.75 8.01
N LEU A 131 -10.81 -5.79 7.84
CA LEU A 131 -11.45 -6.10 6.55
C LEU A 131 -11.43 -4.90 5.62
N LEU A 132 -11.59 -3.68 6.16
CA LEU A 132 -11.41 -2.43 5.42
C LEU A 132 -10.01 -2.32 4.81
N ALA A 133 -8.97 -2.75 5.53
CA ALA A 133 -7.60 -2.72 5.05
C ALA A 133 -7.31 -3.68 3.87
N ASP A 134 -8.24 -4.59 3.56
CA ASP A 134 -8.15 -5.49 2.40
C ASP A 134 -9.18 -5.15 1.31
N ASP A 135 -10.21 -4.34 1.60
CA ASP A 135 -11.33 -4.07 0.69
C ASP A 135 -10.94 -3.12 -0.45
N GLY A 136 -10.82 -3.68 -1.63
CA GLY A 136 -10.59 -2.92 -2.87
C GLY A 136 -11.87 -2.55 -3.63
N GLY A 137 -13.05 -2.75 -3.03
CA GLY A 137 -14.33 -2.60 -3.71
C GLY A 137 -14.63 -3.74 -4.70
N PRO A 138 -15.70 -3.68 -5.48
CA PRO A 138 -16.15 -4.78 -6.34
C PRO A 138 -15.11 -5.30 -7.33
N THR A 139 -14.24 -4.43 -7.81
CA THR A 139 -13.23 -4.75 -8.83
C THR A 139 -11.79 -4.74 -8.29
N GLY A 140 -11.58 -4.43 -7.01
CA GLY A 140 -10.24 -4.26 -6.42
C GLY A 140 -9.56 -2.93 -6.73
N TRP A 141 -10.19 -2.05 -7.50
CA TRP A 141 -9.62 -0.77 -7.97
C TRP A 141 -10.09 0.47 -7.19
N ALA A 142 -11.08 0.36 -6.31
CA ALA A 142 -11.73 1.53 -5.71
C ALA A 142 -10.76 2.53 -5.09
N THR A 143 -9.82 2.08 -4.28
CA THR A 143 -8.81 2.95 -3.65
C THR A 143 -7.71 3.34 -4.63
N LEU A 144 -7.23 2.41 -5.47
CA LEU A 144 -6.19 2.67 -6.47
C LEU A 144 -6.63 3.73 -7.50
N ASP A 145 -7.87 3.70 -7.96
CA ASP A 145 -8.40 4.69 -8.92
C ASP A 145 -8.36 6.11 -8.33
N ARG A 146 -8.66 6.25 -7.04
CA ARG A 146 -8.56 7.54 -6.33
C ARG A 146 -7.12 7.99 -6.19
N ILE A 147 -6.22 7.07 -5.83
CA ILE A 147 -4.78 7.36 -5.72
C ILE A 147 -4.22 7.84 -7.06
N LEU A 148 -4.51 7.13 -8.15
CA LEU A 148 -4.00 7.47 -9.48
C LEU A 148 -4.58 8.79 -10.00
N ARG A 149 -5.88 9.05 -9.79
CA ARG A 149 -6.54 10.28 -10.23
C ARG A 149 -5.89 11.53 -9.61
N ASP A 150 -5.59 11.48 -8.31
CA ASP A 150 -5.15 12.65 -7.56
C ASP A 150 -3.61 12.76 -7.50
N ALA A 151 -2.86 11.68 -7.84
CA ALA A 151 -1.40 11.65 -7.79
C ALA A 151 -0.69 12.77 -8.59
N PRO A 152 -1.12 13.15 -9.81
CA PRO A 152 -0.45 14.20 -10.58
C PRO A 152 -0.35 15.55 -9.85
N GLU A 153 -1.37 15.92 -9.07
CA GLU A 153 -1.40 17.18 -8.30
C GLU A 153 -0.45 17.16 -7.10
N HIS A 154 -0.03 15.95 -6.67
CA HIS A 154 0.82 15.72 -5.51
C HIS A 154 2.25 15.29 -5.86
N LEU A 155 2.58 15.14 -7.14
CA LEU A 155 3.92 14.85 -7.60
C LEU A 155 4.67 16.14 -7.98
N ARG A 156 5.91 16.26 -7.51
CA ARG A 156 6.83 17.29 -7.99
C ARG A 156 7.30 16.97 -9.40
N PRO A 157 7.82 17.93 -10.17
CA PRO A 157 8.54 17.64 -11.41
C PRO A 157 9.62 16.59 -11.14
N GLY A 158 9.61 15.47 -11.90
CA GLY A 158 10.50 14.33 -11.69
C GLY A 158 10.17 13.46 -10.46
N GLY A 159 9.07 13.74 -9.78
CA GLY A 159 8.52 12.91 -8.71
C GLY A 159 7.91 11.61 -9.25
N ARG A 160 7.79 10.61 -8.38
CA ARG A 160 7.28 9.29 -8.74
C ARG A 160 6.32 8.73 -7.70
N LEU A 161 5.32 8.02 -8.17
CA LEU A 161 4.45 7.18 -7.36
C LEU A 161 4.88 5.71 -7.52
N LEU A 162 5.02 5.00 -6.42
CA LEU A 162 5.18 3.55 -6.40
C LEU A 162 4.01 2.93 -5.64
N PHE A 163 3.31 2.02 -6.28
CA PHE A 163 2.20 1.32 -5.63
C PHE A 163 2.21 -0.17 -5.91
N THR A 164 1.60 -0.94 -5.03
CA THR A 164 1.43 -2.38 -5.28
C THR A 164 0.15 -2.64 -6.06
N CYS A 165 0.16 -3.68 -6.88
CA CYS A 165 -1.01 -4.18 -7.58
C CYS A 165 -0.97 -5.71 -7.65
N PHE A 166 -2.09 -6.38 -7.45
CA PHE A 166 -2.19 -7.80 -7.80
C PHE A 166 -2.32 -7.95 -9.32
N ALA A 167 -1.60 -8.91 -9.91
CA ALA A 167 -1.63 -9.15 -11.35
C ALA A 167 -3.04 -9.54 -11.86
N PHE A 168 -3.83 -10.24 -11.05
CA PHE A 168 -5.22 -10.60 -11.39
C PHE A 168 -6.15 -9.39 -11.56
N LEU A 169 -5.76 -8.21 -11.10
CA LEU A 169 -6.47 -6.96 -11.40
C LEU A 169 -6.18 -6.44 -12.82
N GLY A 170 -5.27 -7.09 -13.55
CA GLY A 170 -4.86 -6.78 -14.91
C GLY A 170 -3.58 -5.93 -14.96
N VAL A 171 -2.48 -6.51 -15.45
CA VAL A 171 -1.19 -5.80 -15.60
C VAL A 171 -1.32 -4.68 -16.62
N ARG A 172 -1.91 -4.97 -17.79
CA ARG A 172 -2.16 -3.97 -18.84
C ARG A 172 -3.14 -2.90 -18.36
N ARG A 173 -4.16 -3.30 -17.60
CA ARG A 173 -5.14 -2.38 -17.02
C ARG A 173 -4.47 -1.43 -16.02
N ALA A 174 -3.52 -1.90 -15.20
CA ALA A 174 -2.77 -1.06 -14.28
C ALA A 174 -1.98 0.03 -15.02
N LEU A 175 -1.25 -0.33 -16.09
CA LEU A 175 -0.51 0.62 -16.91
C LEU A 175 -1.43 1.60 -17.65
N ALA A 176 -2.52 1.11 -18.24
CA ALA A 176 -3.50 1.96 -18.91
C ALA A 176 -4.16 2.98 -17.95
N LYS A 177 -4.42 2.60 -16.70
CA LYS A 177 -4.94 3.53 -15.68
C LYS A 177 -3.91 4.59 -15.28
N VAL A 178 -2.63 4.24 -15.22
CA VAL A 178 -1.54 5.19 -14.99
C VAL A 178 -1.47 6.19 -16.16
N GLU A 179 -1.54 5.72 -17.41
CA GLU A 179 -1.57 6.58 -18.59
C GLU A 179 -2.79 7.48 -18.63
N ALA A 180 -3.97 6.96 -18.28
CA ALA A 180 -5.21 7.74 -18.21
C ALA A 180 -5.14 8.85 -17.14
N ALA A 181 -4.31 8.69 -16.11
CA ALA A 181 -4.01 9.72 -15.12
C ALA A 181 -2.96 10.75 -15.58
N GLY A 182 -2.49 10.68 -16.85
CA GLY A 182 -1.47 11.57 -17.38
C GLY A 182 -0.04 11.25 -16.94
N LEU A 183 0.21 10.04 -16.46
CA LEU A 183 1.52 9.58 -15.99
C LEU A 183 2.09 8.51 -16.92
N GLN A 184 3.41 8.38 -16.95
CA GLN A 184 4.09 7.24 -17.58
C GLN A 184 4.21 6.11 -16.56
N GLY A 185 3.78 4.89 -16.95
CA GLY A 185 3.78 3.72 -16.09
C GLY A 185 4.81 2.67 -16.48
N TRP A 186 5.39 1.98 -15.48
CA TRP A 186 6.25 0.81 -15.68
C TRP A 186 6.18 -0.18 -14.54
N ILE A 187 6.56 -1.43 -14.79
CA ILE A 187 6.66 -2.43 -13.73
C ILE A 187 8.07 -2.38 -13.12
N VAL A 188 8.12 -2.10 -11.83
CA VAL A 188 9.36 -1.98 -11.05
C VAL A 188 9.82 -3.34 -10.52
N GLY A 189 8.88 -4.17 -10.10
CA GLY A 189 9.16 -5.48 -9.53
C GLY A 189 7.96 -6.40 -9.53
N ARG A 190 8.23 -7.71 -9.42
CA ARG A 190 7.21 -8.77 -9.38
C ARG A 190 7.59 -9.83 -8.35
N GLU A 191 6.62 -10.40 -7.67
CA GLU A 191 6.81 -11.54 -6.78
C GLU A 191 5.61 -12.49 -6.87
N LEU A 192 5.88 -13.76 -7.15
CA LEU A 192 4.90 -14.84 -7.09
C LEU A 192 4.81 -15.33 -5.65
N HIS A 193 3.61 -15.48 -5.13
CA HIS A 193 3.40 -16.01 -3.77
C HIS A 193 2.09 -16.81 -3.67
N PRO A 194 1.94 -17.65 -2.64
CA PRO A 194 0.71 -18.38 -2.42
C PRO A 194 -0.49 -17.45 -2.39
N PHE A 195 -1.61 -17.91 -2.94
CA PHE A 195 -2.85 -17.16 -2.97
C PHE A 195 -3.28 -16.80 -1.53
N PRO A 196 -3.61 -15.54 -1.22
CA PRO A 196 -3.96 -15.14 0.14
C PRO A 196 -5.26 -15.78 0.59
N ARG A 197 -5.36 -16.13 1.89
CA ARG A 197 -6.53 -16.82 2.45
C ARG A 197 -7.84 -16.09 2.15
N ILE A 198 -7.88 -14.77 2.36
CA ILE A 198 -9.06 -13.95 2.05
C ILE A 198 -9.44 -14.00 0.56
N GLY A 199 -8.46 -14.18 -0.32
CA GLY A 199 -8.69 -14.36 -1.75
C GLY A 199 -9.31 -15.73 -2.06
N LEU A 200 -8.98 -16.79 -1.30
CA LEU A 200 -9.61 -18.10 -1.49
C LEU A 200 -11.10 -18.06 -1.18
N GLU A 201 -11.52 -17.29 -0.18
CA GLU A 201 -12.93 -17.08 0.16
C GLU A 201 -13.72 -16.32 -0.94
N ARG A 202 -13.00 -15.64 -1.83
CA ARG A 202 -13.53 -14.81 -2.94
C ARG A 202 -13.04 -15.27 -4.31
N PHE A 203 -12.59 -16.53 -4.39
CA PHE A 203 -11.85 -17.03 -5.55
C PHE A 203 -12.62 -16.91 -6.85
N ASP A 204 -13.91 -17.27 -6.87
CA ASP A 204 -14.71 -17.21 -8.08
C ASP A 204 -14.87 -15.77 -8.62
N LEU A 205 -15.05 -14.81 -7.71
CA LEU A 205 -15.08 -13.39 -8.08
C LEU A 205 -13.72 -12.96 -8.64
N ILE A 206 -12.63 -13.27 -7.95
CA ILE A 206 -11.27 -12.88 -8.37
C ILE A 206 -10.93 -13.52 -9.72
N ARG A 207 -11.25 -14.79 -9.90
CA ARG A 207 -11.05 -15.50 -11.16
C ARG A 207 -11.85 -14.90 -12.31
N SER A 208 -13.06 -14.42 -12.05
CA SER A 208 -13.87 -13.75 -13.07
C SER A 208 -13.31 -12.37 -13.50
N LEU A 209 -12.44 -11.76 -12.68
CA LEU A 209 -11.79 -10.49 -12.95
C LEU A 209 -10.39 -10.65 -13.57
N ASP A 210 -9.82 -11.85 -13.54
CA ASP A 210 -8.48 -12.16 -14.07
C ASP A 210 -8.51 -12.38 -15.58
N ASP A 211 -8.81 -11.32 -16.33
CA ASP A 211 -8.88 -11.35 -17.80
C ASP A 211 -7.55 -11.74 -18.48
N GLU A 212 -6.42 -11.62 -17.76
CA GLU A 212 -5.08 -11.90 -18.27
C GLU A 212 -4.58 -13.30 -17.88
N GLY A 213 -5.36 -14.07 -17.09
CA GLY A 213 -5.01 -15.44 -16.68
C GLY A 213 -3.72 -15.51 -15.85
N THR A 214 -3.58 -14.61 -14.90
CA THR A 214 -2.35 -14.45 -14.10
C THR A 214 -2.29 -15.34 -12.87
N ILE A 215 -3.43 -15.90 -12.47
CA ILE A 215 -3.51 -16.87 -11.38
C ILE A 215 -2.93 -18.19 -11.84
N ARG A 216 -1.98 -18.72 -11.09
CA ARG A 216 -1.33 -19.99 -11.40
C ARG A 216 -1.74 -21.07 -10.42
N GLU A 217 -1.87 -22.29 -10.93
CA GLU A 217 -2.03 -23.48 -10.11
C GLU A 217 -0.81 -24.40 -10.31
N GLU A 218 -0.12 -24.74 -9.23
CA GLU A 218 1.02 -25.62 -9.21
C GLU A 218 0.86 -26.64 -8.09
N HIS A 219 0.84 -27.92 -8.43
CA HIS A 219 0.68 -29.05 -7.47
C HIS A 219 -0.54 -28.91 -6.56
N GLY A 220 -1.69 -28.48 -7.11
CA GLY A 220 -2.93 -28.27 -6.36
C GLY A 220 -2.92 -27.06 -5.42
N ARG A 221 -1.97 -26.16 -5.58
CA ARG A 221 -1.87 -24.90 -4.84
C ARG A 221 -2.01 -23.72 -5.78
N LEU A 222 -2.77 -22.72 -5.35
CA LEU A 222 -2.96 -21.48 -6.09
C LEU A 222 -1.88 -20.47 -5.72
N PHE A 223 -1.37 -19.79 -6.73
CA PHE A 223 -0.39 -18.72 -6.61
C PHE A 223 -0.90 -17.47 -7.32
N VAL A 224 -0.45 -16.33 -6.84
CA VAL A 224 -0.77 -15.02 -7.41
C VAL A 224 0.50 -14.18 -7.50
N GLU A 225 0.64 -13.43 -8.59
CA GLU A 225 1.72 -12.47 -8.72
C GLU A 225 1.30 -11.12 -8.16
N ARG A 226 2.18 -10.50 -7.38
CA ARG A 226 2.06 -9.11 -6.95
C ARG A 226 3.11 -8.27 -7.65
N LEU A 227 2.70 -7.10 -8.07
CA LEU A 227 3.52 -6.13 -8.78
C LEU A 227 3.85 -4.95 -7.88
N VAL A 228 4.99 -4.32 -8.14
CA VAL A 228 5.23 -2.91 -7.84
C VAL A 228 5.16 -2.16 -9.16
N VAL A 229 4.24 -1.23 -9.25
CA VAL A 229 4.05 -0.35 -10.41
C VAL A 229 4.63 1.01 -10.08
N GLY A 230 5.46 1.53 -10.97
CA GLY A 230 5.96 2.89 -10.94
C GLY A 230 5.15 3.78 -11.87
N ALA A 231 4.96 5.03 -11.47
CA ALA A 231 4.32 6.06 -12.27
C ALA A 231 5.03 7.41 -12.05
N ALA A 232 5.28 8.17 -13.11
CA ALA A 232 5.89 9.49 -13.02
C ALA A 232 5.27 10.44 -14.06
N ALA A 233 5.38 11.74 -13.82
CA ALA A 233 5.06 12.74 -14.85
C ALA A 233 5.97 12.54 -16.05
N PRO A 234 5.45 12.71 -17.29
CA PRO A 234 6.22 12.60 -18.52
C PRO A 234 7.31 13.65 -18.61
#